data_86d0329654d6369cfc5b60b386bb057b
#
_entry.id   86d0329654d6369cfc5b60b386bb057b
#
_cell.length_a   1.000
_cell.length_b   1.000
_cell.length_c   1.000
_cell.angle_alpha   90.00
_cell.angle_beta   90.00
_cell.angle_gamma   90.00
#
_symmetry.space_group_name_H-M   'P 1'
#
loop_
_entity.id
_entity.type
_entity.pdbx_description
1 polymer ?
#
loop_
_entity_poly.entity_id
_entity_poly.type
_entity_poly.pdbx_seq_one_letter_code
_entity_poly.pdbx_strand_id
1 'polypeptide(L)'
;WGFLFDPLSTVMLCVVTGVSTLVHLYSTEYMNGDPHQGRFMAYLSLFTGFMLVLVTADNLVVMFFGWEGIGLASYLLISFWHTRIQASKSAIKAMIVNRVGDVGLALGICIIFLTFKSVEYSTVFALVPCVIDKTLCFFGFEFRALTIISFLLFWGVLGKSAQLSLHVWLPD
;
A
#
# COMPACT_ATOMS: atom_id res chain seq x y z
N TRP A 1 10.52 -5.32 -13.81
CA TRP A 1 9.90 -6.20 -12.81
C TRP A 1 10.97 -7.05 -12.17
N GLY A 2 11.17 -6.97 -10.87
CA GLY A 2 12.16 -7.73 -10.14
C GLY A 2 11.73 -7.99 -8.71
N PHE A 3 12.48 -8.86 -8.04
CA PHE A 3 12.26 -9.21 -6.63
C PHE A 3 13.51 -8.90 -5.82
N LEU A 4 13.31 -8.35 -4.64
CA LEU A 4 14.36 -8.11 -3.66
C LEU A 4 14.13 -8.99 -2.43
N PHE A 5 15.12 -9.82 -2.11
CA PHE A 5 15.12 -10.65 -0.92
C PHE A 5 16.26 -10.20 0.00
N ASP A 6 15.91 -9.33 0.93
CA ASP A 6 16.79 -8.88 2.00
C ASP A 6 16.26 -9.34 3.38
N PRO A 7 16.97 -9.11 4.47
CA PRO A 7 16.50 -9.48 5.80
C PRO A 7 15.15 -8.89 6.16
N LEU A 8 14.87 -7.64 5.75
CA LEU A 8 13.59 -6.98 6.01
C LEU A 8 12.46 -7.66 5.24
N SER A 9 12.65 -7.89 3.93
CA SER A 9 11.67 -8.57 3.08
C SER A 9 11.40 -10.00 3.61
N THR A 10 12.42 -10.72 4.05
CA THR A 10 12.28 -12.07 4.58
C THR A 10 11.44 -12.10 5.86
N VAL A 11 11.69 -11.20 6.80
CA VAL A 11 10.87 -11.08 8.02
C VAL A 11 9.43 -10.74 7.68
N MET A 12 9.20 -9.79 6.78
CA MET A 12 7.85 -9.42 6.36
C MET A 12 7.14 -10.56 5.61
N LEU A 13 7.85 -11.34 4.79
CA LEU A 13 7.29 -12.51 4.14
C LEU A 13 6.79 -13.54 5.18
N CYS A 14 7.60 -13.83 6.20
CA CYS A 14 7.20 -14.73 7.28
C CYS A 14 5.93 -14.24 8.00
N VAL A 15 5.86 -12.95 8.32
CA VAL A 15 4.69 -12.36 8.98
C VAL A 15 3.45 -12.45 8.07
N VAL A 16 3.57 -12.02 6.82
CA VAL A 16 2.44 -11.99 5.87
C VAL A 16 1.92 -13.39 5.60
N THR A 17 2.80 -14.35 5.28
CA THR A 17 2.38 -15.73 4.98
C THR A 17 1.83 -16.45 6.21
N GLY A 18 2.45 -16.26 7.38
CA GLY A 18 1.99 -16.85 8.63
C GLY A 18 0.59 -16.36 9.03
N VAL A 19 0.39 -15.05 9.07
CA VAL A 19 -0.92 -14.47 9.39
C VAL A 19 -1.95 -14.83 8.33
N SER A 20 -1.61 -14.77 7.04
CA SER A 20 -2.52 -15.14 5.95
C SER A 20 -2.98 -16.59 6.08
N THR A 21 -2.08 -17.53 6.40
CA THR A 21 -2.43 -18.93 6.61
C THR A 21 -3.45 -19.10 7.73
N LEU A 22 -3.21 -18.45 8.88
CA LEU A 22 -4.13 -18.48 10.01
C LEU A 22 -5.51 -17.89 9.68
N VAL A 23 -5.52 -16.77 8.95
CA VAL A 23 -6.77 -16.12 8.51
C VAL A 23 -7.53 -17.01 7.54
N HIS A 24 -6.86 -17.66 6.59
CA HIS A 24 -7.51 -18.60 5.67
C HIS A 24 -8.11 -19.79 6.42
N LEU A 25 -7.37 -20.39 7.34
CA LEU A 25 -7.87 -21.49 8.18
C LEU A 25 -9.09 -21.05 9.01
N TYR A 26 -9.01 -19.90 9.66
CA TYR A 26 -10.15 -19.36 10.41
C TYR A 26 -11.35 -19.10 9.51
N SER A 27 -11.14 -18.58 8.31
CA SER A 27 -12.20 -18.24 7.38
C SER A 27 -12.94 -19.45 6.82
N THR A 28 -12.35 -20.65 6.85
CA THR A 28 -13.05 -21.87 6.46
C THR A 28 -14.26 -22.14 7.35
N GLU A 29 -14.11 -21.92 8.64
CA GLU A 29 -15.20 -22.08 9.61
C GLU A 29 -16.08 -20.81 9.67
N TYR A 30 -15.46 -19.62 9.65
CA TYR A 30 -16.19 -18.34 9.71
C TYR A 30 -17.20 -18.19 8.58
N MET A 31 -16.86 -18.65 7.36
CA MET A 31 -17.73 -18.58 6.20
C MET A 31 -18.52 -19.87 5.96
N ASN A 32 -18.49 -20.81 6.92
CA ASN A 32 -19.22 -22.05 6.81
C ASN A 32 -20.73 -21.79 6.69
N GLY A 33 -21.34 -22.36 5.67
CA GLY A 33 -22.76 -22.14 5.36
C GLY A 33 -23.07 -20.92 4.49
N ASP A 34 -22.11 -20.05 4.19
CA ASP A 34 -22.30 -18.96 3.22
C ASP A 34 -22.12 -19.49 1.78
N PRO A 35 -23.10 -19.26 0.88
CA PRO A 35 -23.02 -19.74 -0.51
C PRO A 35 -21.85 -19.12 -1.31
N HIS A 36 -21.27 -18.02 -0.81
CA HIS A 36 -20.20 -17.28 -1.48
C HIS A 36 -18.82 -17.47 -0.83
N GLN A 37 -18.62 -18.52 -0.05
CA GLN A 37 -17.34 -18.84 0.62
C GLN A 37 -16.16 -18.86 -0.36
N GLY A 38 -16.33 -19.47 -1.53
CA GLY A 38 -15.26 -19.51 -2.55
C GLY A 38 -14.82 -18.14 -3.04
N ARG A 39 -15.75 -17.21 -3.20
CA ARG A 39 -15.47 -15.82 -3.57
C ARG A 39 -14.69 -15.09 -2.46
N PHE A 40 -15.06 -15.31 -1.21
CA PHE A 40 -14.35 -14.75 -0.06
C PHE A 40 -12.89 -15.22 0.00
N MET A 41 -12.67 -16.53 -0.14
CA MET A 41 -11.34 -17.12 -0.17
C MET A 41 -10.49 -16.62 -1.34
N ALA A 42 -11.11 -16.41 -2.51
CA ALA A 42 -10.43 -15.83 -3.66
C ALA A 42 -9.97 -14.38 -3.37
N TYR A 43 -10.79 -13.56 -2.72
CA TYR A 43 -10.41 -12.19 -2.35
C TYR A 43 -9.30 -12.15 -1.29
N LEU A 44 -9.32 -13.06 -0.30
CA LEU A 44 -8.23 -13.19 0.67
C LEU A 44 -6.92 -13.60 0.00
N SER A 45 -6.98 -14.55 -0.93
CA SER A 45 -5.80 -14.99 -1.68
C SER A 45 -5.27 -13.88 -2.58
N LEU A 46 -6.15 -13.10 -3.22
CA LEU A 46 -5.78 -11.94 -4.02
C LEU A 46 -5.10 -10.87 -3.15
N PHE A 47 -5.65 -10.57 -1.98
CA PHE A 47 -5.04 -9.64 -1.03
C PHE A 47 -3.63 -10.08 -0.63
N THR A 48 -3.48 -11.36 -0.26
CA THR A 48 -2.18 -11.93 0.11
C THR A 48 -1.20 -11.86 -1.06
N GLY A 49 -1.63 -12.19 -2.27
CA GLY A 49 -0.81 -12.10 -3.47
C GLY A 49 -0.26 -10.68 -3.72
N PHE A 50 -1.11 -9.66 -3.65
CA PHE A 50 -0.67 -8.27 -3.78
C PHE A 50 0.25 -7.83 -2.64
N MET A 51 0.01 -8.32 -1.41
CA MET A 51 0.89 -8.04 -0.28
C MET A 51 2.28 -8.66 -0.48
N LEU A 52 2.36 -9.87 -1.02
CA LEU A 52 3.63 -10.50 -1.36
C LEU A 52 4.38 -9.73 -2.45
N VAL A 53 3.68 -9.27 -3.50
CA VAL A 53 4.28 -8.41 -4.54
C VAL A 53 4.83 -7.12 -3.93
N LEU A 54 4.09 -6.48 -3.03
CA LEU A 54 4.53 -5.25 -2.36
C LEU A 54 5.79 -5.46 -1.54
N VAL A 55 5.82 -6.52 -0.73
CA VAL A 55 6.93 -6.80 0.21
C VAL A 55 8.20 -7.20 -0.53
N THR A 56 8.09 -7.90 -1.65
CA THR A 56 9.24 -8.38 -2.45
C THR A 56 9.63 -7.44 -3.58
N ALA A 57 9.01 -6.28 -3.71
CA ALA A 57 9.33 -5.32 -4.76
C ALA A 57 10.79 -4.83 -4.65
N ASP A 58 11.50 -4.75 -5.78
CA ASP A 58 12.85 -4.20 -5.88
C ASP A 58 12.87 -2.72 -6.28
N ASN A 59 11.73 -2.19 -6.67
CA ASN A 59 11.57 -0.81 -7.09
C ASN A 59 10.23 -0.21 -6.64
N LEU A 60 10.16 1.12 -6.65
CA LEU A 60 9.01 1.89 -6.20
C LEU A 60 7.75 1.69 -7.06
N VAL A 61 7.90 1.37 -8.34
CA VAL A 61 6.74 1.17 -9.24
C VAL A 61 6.06 -0.17 -8.96
N VAL A 62 6.82 -1.25 -8.78
CA VAL A 62 6.28 -2.56 -8.40
C VAL A 62 5.68 -2.50 -7.00
N MET A 63 6.32 -1.79 -6.07
CA MET A 63 5.75 -1.53 -4.74
C MET A 63 4.40 -0.82 -4.86
N PHE A 64 4.30 0.22 -5.69
CA PHE A 64 3.04 0.96 -5.90
C PHE A 64 1.96 0.08 -6.52
N PHE A 65 2.32 -0.80 -7.46
CA PHE A 65 1.38 -1.77 -8.02
C PHE A 65 0.79 -2.69 -6.93
N GLY A 66 1.63 -3.25 -6.06
CA GLY A 66 1.16 -4.03 -4.92
C GLY A 66 0.30 -3.21 -3.94
N TRP A 67 0.69 -1.96 -3.70
CA TRP A 67 -0.02 -1.01 -2.85
C TRP A 67 -1.45 -0.74 -3.32
N GLU A 68 -1.63 -0.47 -4.60
CA GLU A 68 -2.95 -0.27 -5.22
C GLU A 68 -3.78 -1.57 -5.23
N GLY A 69 -3.12 -2.71 -5.52
CA GLY A 69 -3.78 -4.01 -5.52
C GLY A 69 -4.35 -4.40 -4.15
N ILE A 70 -3.63 -4.11 -3.07
CA ILE A 70 -4.14 -4.29 -1.69
C ILE A 70 -5.36 -3.41 -1.45
N GLY A 71 -5.34 -2.16 -1.91
CA GLY A 71 -6.47 -1.25 -1.79
C GLY A 71 -7.73 -1.79 -2.48
N LEU A 72 -7.58 -2.34 -3.68
CA LEU A 72 -8.66 -2.98 -4.42
C LEU A 72 -9.19 -4.24 -3.70
N ALA A 73 -8.31 -5.13 -3.28
CA ALA A 73 -8.69 -6.35 -2.57
C ALA A 73 -9.38 -6.03 -1.23
N SER A 74 -8.91 -5.03 -0.50
CA SER A 74 -9.56 -4.54 0.71
C SER A 74 -10.96 -4.00 0.43
N TYR A 75 -11.15 -3.20 -0.62
CA TYR A 75 -12.47 -2.74 -1.05
C TYR A 75 -13.43 -3.89 -1.31
N LEU A 76 -12.98 -4.93 -2.04
CA LEU A 76 -13.79 -6.12 -2.34
C LEU A 76 -14.16 -6.92 -1.08
N LEU A 77 -13.26 -7.01 -0.11
CA LEU A 77 -13.51 -7.68 1.17
C LEU A 77 -14.47 -6.89 2.06
N ILE A 78 -14.33 -5.57 2.17
CA ILE A 78 -15.24 -4.72 2.96
C ILE A 78 -16.65 -4.75 2.37
N SER A 79 -16.77 -4.69 1.03
CA SER A 79 -18.05 -4.74 0.33
C SER A 79 -18.54 -6.17 0.05
N PHE A 80 -18.01 -7.18 0.73
CA PHE A 80 -18.34 -8.58 0.44
C PHE A 80 -19.85 -8.86 0.46
N TRP A 81 -20.55 -8.42 1.51
CA TRP A 81 -22.00 -8.45 1.58
C TRP A 81 -22.61 -7.18 1.00
N HIS A 82 -22.46 -6.99 -0.31
CA HIS A 82 -22.89 -5.80 -1.05
C HIS A 82 -24.39 -5.48 -0.96
N THR A 83 -25.22 -6.43 -0.56
CA THR A 83 -26.65 -6.20 -0.27
C THR A 83 -26.87 -5.34 0.96
N ARG A 84 -25.89 -5.25 1.86
CA ARG A 84 -25.92 -4.37 3.02
C ARG A 84 -25.42 -2.98 2.63
N ILE A 85 -26.31 -1.99 2.66
CA ILE A 85 -25.97 -0.59 2.30
C ILE A 85 -24.80 -0.06 3.15
N GLN A 86 -24.76 -0.44 4.42
CA GLN A 86 -23.64 -0.05 5.32
C GLN A 86 -22.30 -0.55 4.79
N ALA A 87 -22.18 -1.82 4.43
CA ALA A 87 -20.94 -2.39 3.90
C ALA A 87 -20.46 -1.66 2.63
N SER A 88 -21.39 -1.36 1.71
CA SER A 88 -21.06 -0.62 0.50
C SER A 88 -20.60 0.82 0.78
N LYS A 89 -21.26 1.51 1.72
CA LYS A 89 -20.83 2.87 2.15
C LYS A 89 -19.46 2.86 2.78
N SER A 90 -19.18 1.91 3.68
CA SER A 90 -17.87 1.77 4.34
C SER A 90 -16.77 1.44 3.34
N ALA A 91 -17.04 0.59 2.35
CA ALA A 91 -16.10 0.25 1.31
C ALA A 91 -15.74 1.47 0.42
N ILE A 92 -16.74 2.26 0.01
CA ILE A 92 -16.52 3.49 -0.76
C ILE A 92 -15.72 4.50 0.07
N LYS A 93 -16.08 4.68 1.35
CA LYS A 93 -15.37 5.57 2.27
C LYS A 93 -13.90 5.16 2.40
N ALA A 94 -13.63 3.88 2.64
CA ALA A 94 -12.27 3.35 2.72
C ALA A 94 -11.48 3.59 1.43
N MET A 95 -12.10 3.33 0.28
CA MET A 95 -11.45 3.52 -1.02
C MET A 95 -11.10 5.00 -1.27
N ILE A 96 -12.01 5.92 -1.01
CA ILE A 96 -11.78 7.36 -1.23
C ILE A 96 -10.67 7.87 -0.31
N VAL A 97 -10.72 7.55 0.98
CA VAL A 97 -9.73 8.02 1.96
C VAL A 97 -8.34 7.46 1.64
N ASN A 98 -8.25 6.17 1.31
CA ASN A 98 -6.98 5.57 0.90
C ASN A 98 -6.46 6.19 -0.39
N ARG A 99 -7.32 6.52 -1.36
CA ARG A 99 -6.90 7.17 -2.61
C ARG A 99 -6.28 8.54 -2.38
N VAL A 100 -6.76 9.31 -1.41
CA VAL A 100 -6.13 10.58 -1.01
C VAL A 100 -4.69 10.36 -0.54
N GLY A 101 -4.43 9.30 0.23
CA GLY A 101 -3.07 8.91 0.59
C GLY A 101 -2.24 8.44 -0.61
N ASP A 102 -2.83 7.64 -1.49
CA ASP A 102 -2.16 7.06 -2.66
C ASP A 102 -1.69 8.12 -3.65
N VAL A 103 -2.41 9.26 -3.78
CA VAL A 103 -1.96 10.42 -4.57
C VAL A 103 -0.63 10.98 -4.03
N GLY A 104 -0.49 11.10 -2.71
CA GLY A 104 0.76 11.55 -2.10
C GLY A 104 1.92 10.60 -2.41
N LEU A 105 1.68 9.29 -2.30
CA LEU A 105 2.68 8.26 -2.63
C LEU A 105 3.11 8.34 -4.10
N ALA A 106 2.16 8.45 -5.03
CA ALA A 106 2.42 8.57 -6.46
C ALA A 106 3.25 9.83 -6.80
N LEU A 107 2.89 10.98 -6.21
CA LEU A 107 3.67 12.21 -6.37
C LEU A 107 5.09 12.07 -5.80
N GLY A 108 5.23 11.42 -4.65
CA GLY A 108 6.54 11.11 -4.06
C GLY A 108 7.41 10.29 -5.00
N ILE A 109 6.87 9.25 -5.63
CA ILE A 109 7.57 8.41 -6.62
C ILE A 109 7.95 9.23 -7.86
N CYS A 110 7.07 10.09 -8.35
CA CYS A 110 7.38 10.98 -9.48
C CYS A 110 8.54 11.92 -9.16
N ILE A 111 8.56 12.52 -7.97
CA ILE A 111 9.65 13.41 -7.55
C ILE A 111 10.96 12.64 -7.37
N ILE A 112 10.92 11.41 -6.85
CA ILE A 112 12.07 10.53 -6.77
C ILE A 112 12.64 10.30 -8.18
N PHE A 113 11.81 9.94 -9.14
CA PHE A 113 12.26 9.75 -10.51
C PHE A 113 12.86 11.01 -11.14
N LEU A 114 12.25 12.18 -10.92
CA LEU A 114 12.77 13.45 -11.42
C LEU A 114 14.13 13.81 -10.80
N THR A 115 14.34 13.46 -9.53
CA THR A 115 15.54 13.82 -8.76
C THR A 115 16.68 12.85 -9.01
N PHE A 116 16.41 11.55 -8.96
CA PHE A 116 17.41 10.46 -9.02
C PHE A 116 17.51 9.80 -10.39
N LYS A 117 16.54 10.04 -11.31
CA LYS A 117 16.44 9.41 -12.65
C LYS A 117 16.30 7.89 -12.58
N SER A 118 15.96 7.34 -11.44
CA SER A 118 15.70 5.91 -11.21
C SER A 118 14.62 5.74 -10.15
N VAL A 119 13.98 4.57 -10.15
CA VAL A 119 13.01 4.14 -9.14
C VAL A 119 13.46 2.88 -8.40
N GLU A 120 14.63 2.35 -8.73
CA GLU A 120 15.21 1.19 -8.06
C GLU A 120 15.76 1.58 -6.68
N TYR A 121 15.48 0.78 -5.67
CA TYR A 121 15.92 1.06 -4.30
C TYR A 121 17.43 1.19 -4.16
N SER A 122 18.19 0.28 -4.77
CA SER A 122 19.65 0.28 -4.72
C SER A 122 20.25 1.58 -5.26
N THR A 123 19.76 2.02 -6.43
CA THR A 123 20.23 3.23 -7.10
C THR A 123 19.82 4.49 -6.33
N VAL A 124 18.56 4.55 -5.88
CA VAL A 124 18.05 5.71 -5.12
C VAL A 124 18.82 5.87 -3.82
N PHE A 125 18.99 4.82 -3.03
CA PHE A 125 19.71 4.90 -1.76
C PHE A 125 21.19 5.20 -1.91
N ALA A 126 21.84 4.70 -2.96
CA ALA A 126 23.24 5.03 -3.24
C ALA A 126 23.45 6.51 -3.60
N LEU A 127 22.44 7.14 -4.23
CA LEU A 127 22.52 8.54 -4.66
C LEU A 127 22.04 9.54 -3.61
N VAL A 128 21.43 9.11 -2.52
CA VAL A 128 20.95 10.01 -1.44
C VAL A 128 22.03 10.98 -0.97
N PRO A 129 23.28 10.57 -0.67
CA PRO A 129 24.32 11.49 -0.22
C PRO A 129 24.64 12.61 -1.21
N CYS A 130 24.46 12.36 -2.52
CA CYS A 130 24.74 13.34 -3.57
C CYS A 130 23.64 14.39 -3.74
N VAL A 131 22.48 14.18 -3.13
CA VAL A 131 21.26 14.98 -3.34
C VAL A 131 20.85 15.74 -2.06
N ILE A 132 21.61 15.64 -0.98
CA ILE A 132 21.27 16.24 0.34
C ILE A 132 20.99 17.75 0.23
N ASP A 133 21.78 18.47 -0.56
CA ASP A 133 21.68 19.93 -0.71
C ASP A 133 20.81 20.36 -1.90
N LYS A 134 20.23 19.42 -2.63
CA LYS A 134 19.37 19.74 -3.77
C LYS A 134 18.04 20.31 -3.30
N THR A 135 17.72 21.52 -3.76
CA THR A 135 16.44 22.18 -3.49
C THR A 135 15.49 22.01 -4.67
N LEU A 136 14.22 21.90 -4.36
CA LEU A 136 13.12 21.93 -5.33
C LEU A 136 12.20 23.10 -4.98
N CYS A 137 11.77 23.83 -6.00
CA CYS A 137 10.78 24.88 -5.85
C CYS A 137 9.40 24.26 -5.91
N PHE A 138 8.66 24.31 -4.81
CA PHE A 138 7.30 23.77 -4.70
C PHE A 138 6.37 24.89 -4.20
N PHE A 139 5.38 25.24 -5.00
CA PHE A 139 4.44 26.37 -4.74
C PHE A 139 5.12 27.71 -4.42
N GLY A 140 6.28 28.01 -5.04
CA GLY A 140 7.02 29.25 -4.83
C GLY A 140 7.93 29.27 -3.60
N PHE A 141 8.00 28.18 -2.86
CA PHE A 141 8.95 28.00 -1.74
C PHE A 141 10.03 26.99 -2.11
N GLU A 142 11.25 27.26 -1.68
CA GLU A 142 12.38 26.33 -1.83
C GLU A 142 12.45 25.38 -0.64
N PHE A 143 12.30 24.10 -0.92
CA PHE A 143 12.46 23.04 0.06
C PHE A 143 13.55 22.06 -0.39
N ARG A 144 14.20 21.42 0.57
CA ARG A 144 15.10 20.30 0.25
C ARG A 144 14.33 19.17 -0.41
N ALA A 145 14.85 18.66 -1.52
CA ALA A 145 14.19 17.59 -2.29
C ALA A 145 13.82 16.38 -1.43
N LEU A 146 14.74 15.93 -0.57
CA LEU A 146 14.53 14.80 0.32
C LEU A 146 13.40 15.04 1.33
N THR A 147 13.23 16.26 1.82
CA THR A 147 12.14 16.60 2.76
C THR A 147 10.78 16.48 2.08
N ILE A 148 10.64 16.97 0.85
CA ILE A 148 9.37 16.85 0.10
C ILE A 148 9.07 15.37 -0.19
N ILE A 149 10.06 14.63 -0.67
CA ILE A 149 9.92 13.20 -0.95
C ILE A 149 9.46 12.44 0.29
N SER A 150 10.15 12.63 1.42
CA SER A 150 9.82 11.95 2.68
C SER A 150 8.41 12.29 3.16
N PHE A 151 8.02 13.55 3.07
CA PHE A 151 6.68 14.00 3.45
C PHE A 151 5.60 13.36 2.57
N LEU A 152 5.78 13.31 1.25
CA LEU A 152 4.81 12.73 0.33
C LEU A 152 4.70 11.21 0.48
N LEU A 153 5.81 10.51 0.67
CA LEU A 153 5.79 9.08 0.95
C LEU A 153 5.07 8.78 2.28
N PHE A 154 5.36 9.58 3.32
CA PHE A 154 4.70 9.46 4.61
C PHE A 154 3.19 9.75 4.53
N TRP A 155 2.78 10.72 3.70
CA TRP A 155 1.37 11.00 3.43
C TRP A 155 0.64 9.76 2.88
N GLY A 156 1.27 9.01 1.96
CA GLY A 156 0.74 7.74 1.47
C GLY A 156 0.55 6.71 2.59
N VAL A 157 1.53 6.59 3.49
CA VAL A 157 1.46 5.67 4.63
C VAL A 157 0.34 6.04 5.61
N LEU A 158 0.08 7.33 5.85
CA LEU A 158 -1.01 7.80 6.71
C LEU A 158 -2.38 7.26 6.27
N GLY A 159 -2.62 7.16 4.96
CA GLY A 159 -3.87 6.62 4.41
C GLY A 159 -4.10 5.16 4.78
N LYS A 160 -3.16 4.29 4.44
CA LYS A 160 -3.27 2.84 4.69
C LYS A 160 -3.18 2.47 6.16
N SER A 161 -2.40 3.21 6.94
CA SER A 161 -2.24 2.97 8.37
C SER A 161 -3.34 3.60 9.23
N ALA A 162 -4.32 4.26 8.60
CA ALA A 162 -5.42 4.92 9.29
C ALA A 162 -4.93 5.86 10.42
N GLN A 163 -3.93 6.68 10.13
CA GLN A 163 -3.37 7.64 11.07
C GLN A 163 -3.92 9.03 10.81
N LEU A 164 -3.74 9.93 11.75
CA LEU A 164 -4.08 11.37 11.77
C LEU A 164 -4.88 11.86 10.56
N SER A 165 -6.12 12.25 10.78
CA SER A 165 -7.10 12.72 9.77
C SER A 165 -7.60 11.68 8.76
N LEU A 166 -6.80 10.67 8.38
CA LEU A 166 -7.17 9.61 7.43
C LEU A 166 -7.63 8.30 8.10
N HIS A 167 -7.94 8.31 9.40
CA HIS A 167 -8.37 7.15 10.20
C HIS A 167 -9.86 6.83 10.09
N VAL A 168 -10.65 7.73 9.53
CA VAL A 168 -12.12 7.69 9.55
C VAL A 168 -12.74 6.49 8.82
N TRP A 169 -11.99 5.77 8.05
CA TRP A 169 -12.46 4.57 7.35
C TRP A 169 -12.35 3.28 8.17
N LEU A 170 -11.44 3.23 9.14
CA LEU A 170 -11.14 2.00 9.89
C LEU A 170 -12.25 1.58 10.86
N PRO A 171 -12.90 2.48 11.61
CA PRO A 171 -13.92 2.09 12.60
C PRO A 171 -15.28 1.70 12.00
N ASP A 172 -15.52 1.94 10.72
CA ASP A 172 -16.77 1.62 10.03
C ASP A 172 -16.73 0.20 9.45
#